data_9ce11a6447c82b7ccf94d424e3e36619
#
_entry.id   9ce11a6447c82b7ccf94d424e3e36619
#
_cell.length_a   1.000
_cell.length_b   1.000
_cell.length_c   1.000
_cell.angle_alpha   90.00
_cell.angle_beta   90.00
_cell.angle_gamma   90.00
#
_symmetry.space_group_name_H-M   'P 1'
#
loop_
_entity.id
_entity.type
_entity.pdbx_description
1 polymer ?
#
loop_
_entity_poly.entity_id
_entity_poly.type
_entity_poly.pdbx_seq_one_letter_code
_entity_poly.pdbx_strand_id
1 'polypeptide(L)'
;MKRFLRDTLLFLLLPIVVVLLFDLYLRNMETQYSAKYDGLMKMKKEVEVLFVGNSHAHYAISPLHISRFKAYNLAMVSQQLYFDKRLTIKAINEGVTNLRYLFISVD
;
A
#
# COMPACT_ATOMS: atom_id res chain seq x y z
N MET A 1 7.79 21.31 44.95
CA MET A 1 6.72 20.68 44.19
C MET A 1 6.57 21.29 42.79
N LYS A 2 6.36 22.58 42.65
CA LYS A 2 6.19 23.20 41.32
C LYS A 2 7.41 23.05 40.42
N ARG A 3 8.63 23.14 40.96
CA ARG A 3 9.87 22.92 40.18
C ARG A 3 9.97 21.48 39.71
N PHE A 4 9.70 20.54 40.57
CA PHE A 4 9.74 19.11 40.25
C PHE A 4 8.76 18.75 39.13
N LEU A 5 7.53 19.23 39.22
CA LEU A 5 6.52 19.01 38.21
C LEU A 5 6.93 19.59 36.83
N ARG A 6 7.46 20.82 36.85
CA ARG A 6 7.95 21.46 35.64
C ARG A 6 9.08 20.65 35.00
N ASP A 7 10.07 20.29 35.81
CA ASP A 7 11.24 19.58 35.30
C ASP A 7 10.91 18.17 34.80
N THR A 8 9.96 17.50 35.47
CA THR A 8 9.40 16.22 35.03
C THR A 8 8.63 16.35 33.72
N LEU A 9 7.80 17.38 33.56
CA LEU A 9 7.08 17.66 32.32
C LEU A 9 8.05 17.95 31.18
N LEU A 10 9.08 18.74 31.41
CA LEU A 10 10.11 19.04 30.41
C LEU A 10 10.89 17.79 29.99
N PHE A 11 11.20 16.93 30.93
CA PHE A 11 11.88 15.66 30.68
C PHE A 11 11.01 14.71 29.82
N LEU A 12 9.71 14.64 30.10
CA LEU A 12 8.77 13.80 29.33
C LEU A 12 8.45 14.38 27.95
N LEU A 13 8.55 15.70 27.80
CA LEU A 13 8.25 16.36 26.53
C LEU A 13 9.21 15.92 25.40
N LEU A 14 10.49 15.77 25.73
CA LEU A 14 11.50 15.41 24.73
C LEU A 14 11.21 14.07 24.04
N PRO A 15 11.00 12.94 24.74
CA PRO A 15 10.67 11.69 24.08
C PRO A 15 9.34 11.73 23.34
N ILE A 16 8.35 12.47 23.82
CA ILE A 16 7.08 12.64 23.12
C ILE A 16 7.28 13.36 21.80
N VAL A 17 8.04 14.43 21.77
CA VAL A 17 8.36 15.16 20.52
C VAL A 17 9.12 14.28 19.54
N VAL A 18 10.09 13.50 20.02
CA VAL A 18 10.85 12.56 19.16
C VAL A 18 9.93 11.51 18.53
N VAL A 19 9.03 10.92 19.32
CA VAL A 19 8.07 9.94 18.81
C VAL A 19 7.13 10.54 17.77
N LEU A 20 6.63 11.75 18.01
CA LEU A 20 5.75 12.43 17.05
C LEU A 20 6.45 12.77 15.74
N LEU A 21 7.70 13.25 15.81
CA LEU A 21 8.50 13.54 14.61
C LEU A 21 8.80 12.28 13.82
N PHE A 22 9.12 11.18 14.49
CA PHE A 22 9.36 9.89 13.86
C PHE A 22 8.08 9.33 13.21
N ASP A 23 6.94 9.46 13.86
CA ASP A 23 5.65 9.07 13.30
C ASP A 23 5.30 9.85 12.03
N LEU A 24 5.52 11.18 12.03
CA LEU A 24 5.34 12.02 10.85
C LEU A 24 6.29 11.62 9.71
N TYR A 25 7.54 11.34 10.03
CA TYR A 25 8.51 10.86 9.05
C TYR A 25 8.06 9.55 8.40
N LEU A 26 7.63 8.57 9.20
CA LEU A 26 7.14 7.29 8.69
C LEU A 26 5.88 7.42 7.83
N ARG A 27 4.97 8.31 8.20
CA ARG A 27 3.74 8.54 7.42
C ARG A 27 4.01 9.15 6.05
N ASN A 28 5.03 9.98 5.96
CA ASN A 28 5.42 10.61 4.70
C ASN A 28 6.36 9.75 3.85
N MET A 29 6.81 8.64 4.38
CA MET A 29 7.70 7.73 3.69
C MET A 29 6.94 6.90 2.65
N GLU A 30 7.44 6.90 1.42
CA GLU A 30 6.89 6.05 0.39
C GLU A 30 7.17 4.58 0.70
N THR A 31 6.12 3.77 0.73
CA THR A 31 6.22 2.32 0.91
C THR A 31 6.07 1.60 -0.42
N GLN A 32 6.43 0.31 -0.48
CA GLN A 32 6.18 -0.51 -1.67
C GLN A 32 4.68 -0.59 -1.99
N TYR A 33 3.83 -0.59 -0.98
CA TYR A 33 2.37 -0.58 -1.16
C TYR A 33 1.90 0.70 -1.84
N SER A 34 2.34 1.85 -1.35
CA SER A 34 1.97 3.14 -1.94
C SER A 34 2.54 3.30 -3.35
N ALA A 35 3.79 2.91 -3.57
CA ALA A 35 4.42 2.97 -4.88
C ALA A 35 3.70 2.10 -5.92
N LYS A 36 3.32 0.88 -5.56
CA LYS A 36 2.55 0.00 -6.44
C LYS A 36 1.16 0.54 -6.74
N TYR A 37 0.49 1.04 -5.72
CA TYR A 37 -0.85 1.60 -5.88
C TYR A 37 -0.82 2.87 -6.74
N ASP A 38 0.15 3.75 -6.53
CA ASP A 38 0.33 4.95 -7.35
C ASP A 38 0.67 4.59 -8.81
N GLY A 39 1.47 3.55 -9.01
CA GLY A 39 1.75 3.01 -10.34
C GLY A 39 0.49 2.52 -11.04
N LEU A 40 -0.41 1.84 -10.32
CA LEU A 40 -1.72 1.43 -10.84
C LEU A 40 -2.58 2.65 -11.21
N MET A 41 -2.61 3.68 -10.37
CA MET A 41 -3.41 4.88 -10.60
C MET A 41 -2.94 5.67 -11.83
N LYS A 42 -1.66 5.65 -12.14
CA LYS A 42 -1.12 6.28 -13.36
C LYS A 42 -1.66 5.66 -14.64
N MET A 43 -2.02 4.39 -14.62
CA MET A 43 -2.54 3.65 -15.77
C MET A 43 -3.94 3.07 -15.53
N LYS A 44 -4.68 3.63 -14.60
CA LYS A 44 -5.99 3.12 -14.15
C LYS A 44 -7.03 2.94 -15.25
N LYS A 45 -7.01 3.80 -16.26
CA LYS A 45 -7.95 3.72 -17.39
C LYS A 45 -7.53 2.69 -18.44
N GLU A 46 -6.30 2.22 -18.42
CA GLU A 46 -5.73 1.28 -19.38
C GLU A 46 -5.73 -0.15 -18.88
N VAL A 47 -5.72 -0.37 -17.57
CA VAL A 47 -5.61 -1.70 -16.95
C VAL A 47 -6.85 -2.54 -17.23
N GLU A 48 -6.64 -3.68 -17.87
CA GLU A 48 -7.68 -4.66 -18.18
C GLU A 48 -7.60 -5.91 -17.29
N VAL A 49 -6.40 -6.23 -16.80
CA VAL A 49 -6.12 -7.41 -15.97
C VAL A 49 -5.38 -6.97 -14.72
N LEU A 50 -5.91 -7.35 -13.57
CA LEU A 50 -5.32 -7.05 -12.27
C LEU A 50 -5.02 -8.35 -11.53
N PHE A 51 -3.79 -8.47 -11.04
CA PHE A 51 -3.37 -9.55 -10.16
C PHE A 51 -3.26 -9.03 -8.74
N VAL A 52 -3.88 -9.72 -7.81
CA VAL A 52 -3.76 -9.49 -6.37
C VAL A 52 -3.42 -10.80 -5.67
N GLY A 53 -2.84 -10.71 -4.50
CA GLY A 53 -2.46 -11.90 -3.75
C GLY A 53 -1.23 -11.69 -2.88
N ASN A 54 -0.63 -12.78 -2.48
CA ASN A 54 0.52 -12.83 -1.59
C ASN A 54 1.86 -12.85 -2.35
N SER A 55 2.92 -13.30 -1.67
CA SER A 55 4.26 -13.38 -2.24
C SER A 55 4.34 -14.28 -3.49
N HIS A 56 3.54 -15.32 -3.58
CA HIS A 56 3.54 -16.19 -4.77
C HIS A 56 3.14 -15.41 -6.02
N ALA A 57 2.05 -14.68 -5.98
CA ALA A 57 1.63 -13.83 -7.09
C ALA A 57 2.62 -12.67 -7.32
N HIS A 58 3.15 -12.09 -6.24
CA HIS A 58 4.09 -10.97 -6.32
C HIS A 58 5.35 -11.32 -7.11
N TYR A 59 5.93 -12.49 -6.87
CA TYR A 59 7.18 -12.92 -7.51
C TYR A 59 6.98 -13.70 -8.81
N ALA A 60 5.88 -14.44 -8.93
CA ALA A 60 5.68 -15.34 -10.06
C ALA A 60 5.11 -14.68 -11.30
N ILE A 61 4.40 -13.57 -11.15
CA ILE A 61 3.65 -12.94 -12.24
C ILE A 61 4.31 -11.64 -12.67
N SER A 62 4.78 -11.60 -13.91
CA SER A 62 5.27 -10.38 -14.54
C SER A 62 4.28 -9.90 -15.59
N PRO A 63 3.66 -8.72 -15.38
CA PRO A 63 2.74 -8.15 -16.37
C PRO A 63 3.37 -7.87 -17.73
N LEU A 64 4.69 -7.70 -17.78
CA LEU A 64 5.44 -7.45 -19.01
C LEU A 64 5.38 -8.62 -20.00
N HIS A 65 5.14 -9.84 -19.53
CA HIS A 65 5.01 -11.04 -20.34
C HIS A 65 3.59 -11.26 -20.88
N ILE A 66 2.64 -10.43 -20.50
CA ILE A 66 1.27 -10.49 -20.96
C ILE A 66 1.08 -9.44 -22.05
N SER A 67 1.16 -9.88 -23.31
CA SER A 67 1.14 -8.96 -24.46
C SER A 67 -0.27 -8.60 -24.96
N ARG A 68 -1.24 -9.49 -24.72
CA ARG A 68 -2.62 -9.33 -25.22
C ARG A 68 -3.44 -8.30 -24.45
N PHE A 69 -3.20 -8.14 -23.16
CA PHE A 69 -3.94 -7.25 -22.28
C PHE A 69 -2.98 -6.35 -21.51
N LYS A 70 -3.46 -5.16 -21.15
CA LYS A 70 -2.76 -4.29 -20.22
C LYS A 70 -2.96 -4.82 -18.80
N ALA A 71 -1.93 -5.42 -18.25
CA ALA A 71 -1.95 -6.07 -16.95
C ALA A 71 -1.16 -5.29 -15.88
N TYR A 72 -1.57 -5.39 -14.65
CA TYR A 72 -0.87 -4.83 -13.49
C TYR A 72 -0.88 -5.82 -12.32
N ASN A 73 0.24 -5.93 -11.64
CA ASN A 73 0.40 -6.80 -10.49
C ASN A 73 0.42 -5.98 -9.19
N LEU A 74 -0.68 -6.03 -8.44
CA LEU A 74 -0.84 -5.34 -7.16
C LEU A 74 -0.57 -6.27 -5.96
N ALA A 75 -0.13 -7.51 -6.19
CA ALA A 75 0.20 -8.46 -5.13
C ALA A 75 1.40 -8.02 -4.31
N MET A 76 1.41 -8.36 -3.04
CA MET A 76 2.48 -8.00 -2.09
C MET A 76 2.79 -9.17 -1.16
N VAL A 77 4.02 -9.19 -0.66
CA VAL A 77 4.46 -10.17 0.33
C VAL A 77 3.60 -10.07 1.59
N SER A 78 3.16 -11.21 2.10
CA SER A 78 2.30 -11.33 3.29
C SER A 78 0.92 -10.65 3.19
N GLN A 79 0.48 -10.31 2.00
CA GLN A 79 -0.84 -9.75 1.78
C GLN A 79 -1.92 -10.83 1.95
N GLN A 80 -2.94 -10.51 2.71
CA GLN A 80 -4.06 -11.42 2.98
C GLN A 80 -5.26 -11.10 2.09
N LEU A 81 -6.14 -12.08 1.88
CA LEU A 81 -7.34 -11.94 1.07
C LEU A 81 -8.24 -10.75 1.48
N TYR A 82 -8.27 -10.44 2.76
CA TYR A 82 -8.99 -9.25 3.27
C TYR A 82 -8.47 -7.95 2.67
N PHE A 83 -7.15 -7.81 2.56
CA PHE A 83 -6.53 -6.63 1.94
C PHE A 83 -6.68 -6.64 0.43
N ASP A 84 -6.60 -7.81 -0.20
CA ASP A 84 -6.83 -7.98 -1.64
C ASP A 84 -8.21 -7.45 -2.04
N LYS A 85 -9.22 -7.84 -1.29
CA LYS A 85 -10.59 -7.36 -1.49
C LYS A 85 -10.69 -5.84 -1.35
N ARG A 86 -10.11 -5.29 -0.29
CA ARG A 86 -10.16 -3.84 -0.04
C ARG A 86 -9.41 -3.04 -1.09
N LEU A 87 -8.22 -3.48 -1.48
CA LEU A 87 -7.44 -2.83 -2.53
C LEU A 87 -8.16 -2.86 -3.87
N THR A 88 -8.77 -3.98 -4.22
CA THR A 88 -9.52 -4.13 -5.47
C THR A 88 -10.72 -3.18 -5.50
N ILE A 89 -11.50 -3.13 -4.44
CA ILE A 89 -12.66 -2.24 -4.34
C ILE A 89 -12.21 -0.78 -4.40
N LYS A 90 -11.16 -0.42 -3.69
CA LYS A 90 -10.58 0.92 -3.70
C LYS A 90 -10.12 1.31 -5.11
N ALA A 91 -9.41 0.42 -5.81
CA ALA A 91 -8.93 0.66 -7.16
C ALA A 91 -10.08 0.90 -8.14
N ILE A 92 -11.13 0.10 -8.09
CA ILE A 92 -12.31 0.25 -8.94
C ILE A 92 -13.00 1.59 -8.66
N ASN A 93 -13.17 1.95 -7.40
CA ASN A 93 -13.81 3.20 -6.99
C ASN A 93 -12.97 4.44 -7.37
N GLU A 94 -11.66 4.31 -7.43
CA GLU A 94 -10.76 5.42 -7.77
C GLU A 94 -10.45 5.53 -9.27
N GLY A 95 -11.02 4.69 -10.11
CA GLY A 95 -10.99 4.89 -11.55
C GLY A 95 -10.46 3.75 -12.41
N VAL A 96 -10.20 2.58 -11.87
CA VAL A 96 -9.89 1.37 -12.66
C VAL A 96 -11.21 0.83 -13.25
N THR A 97 -11.63 1.40 -14.38
CA THR A 97 -12.96 1.17 -14.96
C THR A 97 -12.96 0.20 -16.14
N ASN A 98 -11.81 -0.08 -16.74
CA ASN A 98 -11.67 -1.00 -17.88
C ASN A 98 -11.27 -2.41 -17.46
N LEU A 99 -11.33 -2.73 -16.18
CA LEU A 99 -10.95 -4.04 -15.66
C LEU A 99 -11.87 -5.12 -16.22
N ARG A 100 -11.29 -6.13 -16.87
CA ARG A 100 -11.99 -7.29 -17.42
C ARG A 100 -11.77 -8.55 -16.59
N TYR A 101 -10.57 -8.73 -16.07
CA TYR A 101 -10.18 -9.93 -15.33
C TYR A 101 -9.47 -9.56 -14.04
N LEU A 102 -9.85 -10.23 -12.97
CA LEU A 102 -9.21 -10.15 -11.67
C LEU A 102 -8.72 -11.54 -11.28
N PHE A 103 -7.42 -11.69 -11.07
CA PHE A 103 -6.82 -12.92 -10.58
C PHE A 103 -6.40 -12.77 -9.13
N ILE A 104 -6.90 -13.64 -8.28
CA ILE A 104 -6.59 -13.65 -6.85
C ILE A 104 -5.81 -14.92 -6.55
N SER A 105 -4.60 -14.77 -6.03
CA SER A 105 -3.81 -15.89 -5.53
C SER A 105 -4.31 -16.28 -4.15
N VAL A 106 -4.75 -17.51 -4.03
CA VAL A 106 -5.23 -18.10 -2.77
C VAL A 106 -4.37 -19.29 -2.44
N ASP A 107 -3.82 -19.33 -1.23
CA ASP A 107 -3.02 -20.44 -0.71
C ASP A 107 -3.85 -21.39 0.16
#